data_215073e8352956d9f2ac848455c14748
#
_entry.id   215073e8352956d9f2ac848455c14748
#
_cell.length_a   1.000
_cell.length_b   1.000
_cell.length_c   1.000
_cell.angle_alpha   90.00
_cell.angle_beta   90.00
_cell.angle_gamma   90.00
#
_symmetry.space_group_name_H-M   'P 1'
#
loop_
_entity.id
_entity.type
_entity.pdbx_description
1 polymer ?
#
loop_
_entity_poly.entity_id
_entity_poly.type
_entity_poly.pdbx_seq_one_letter_code
_entity_poly.pdbx_strand_id
1 'polypeptide(L)'
;MNVEEILKTEQLNKSYENGLKVLNDITFSLKKGEVVVIIGPSGCGKSTFLRCLNMLEPVDSGTIRFKDRVIDRANKDVYELRQKIGMVFQSYDLFPHLTILDNILLAPVKVQKRERSEVAKEAEDLLKRVGLSDKTNVYPRQLSGGQKQRVAIVRALMMHPEILLLDEITAALDPEMVREVLQVVLELAREGMTMVIVTHEMEFARAVADRVLFMDQGVVVEEGSPEEFFNSPQTERAKQFLNMFHYEAR
;
A
#
# COMPACT_ATOMS: atom_id res chain seq x y z
N MET A 1 -5.79 6.65 -25.55
CA MET A 1 -4.77 5.59 -25.35
C MET A 1 -5.38 4.59 -24.39
N ASN A 2 -5.42 3.29 -24.73
CA ASN A 2 -5.84 2.28 -23.76
C ASN A 2 -4.79 2.25 -22.63
N VAL A 3 -5.16 2.68 -21.44
CA VAL A 3 -4.28 2.57 -20.26
C VAL A 3 -4.25 1.10 -19.86
N GLU A 4 -3.05 0.53 -19.77
CA GLU A 4 -2.81 -0.89 -19.49
C GLU A 4 -3.28 -1.25 -18.06
N GLU A 5 -4.20 -2.21 -17.94
CA GLU A 5 -4.54 -2.82 -16.64
C GLU A 5 -3.36 -3.69 -16.18
N ILE A 6 -2.76 -3.33 -15.05
CA ILE A 6 -1.58 -4.03 -14.52
C ILE A 6 -1.95 -5.10 -13.48
N LEU A 7 -3.06 -4.90 -12.75
CA LEU A 7 -3.56 -5.83 -11.74
C LEU A 7 -5.07 -5.92 -11.84
N LYS A 8 -5.61 -7.14 -11.81
CA LYS A 8 -7.06 -7.37 -11.80
C LYS A 8 -7.42 -8.47 -10.83
N THR A 9 -8.51 -8.30 -10.12
CA THR A 9 -9.14 -9.36 -9.32
C THR A 9 -10.56 -9.59 -9.80
N GLU A 10 -11.00 -10.84 -9.79
CA GLU A 10 -12.35 -11.23 -10.16
C GLU A 10 -12.93 -12.12 -9.07
N GLN A 11 -14.05 -11.67 -8.50
CA GLN A 11 -14.86 -12.38 -7.52
C GLN A 11 -14.04 -12.94 -6.34
N LEU A 12 -13.12 -12.12 -5.77
CA LEU A 12 -12.31 -12.54 -4.63
C LEU A 12 -13.18 -12.76 -3.40
N ASN A 13 -13.01 -13.92 -2.79
CA ASN A 13 -13.62 -14.27 -1.53
C ASN A 13 -12.55 -14.69 -0.52
N LYS A 14 -12.71 -14.26 0.73
CA LYS A 14 -11.83 -14.63 1.83
C LYS A 14 -12.60 -14.78 3.12
N SER A 15 -12.39 -15.89 3.80
CA SER A 15 -12.88 -16.16 5.15
C SER A 15 -11.73 -16.61 6.04
N TYR A 16 -11.84 -16.37 7.34
CA TYR A 16 -10.93 -16.93 8.33
C TYR A 16 -11.49 -18.20 8.97
N GLU A 17 -10.65 -18.96 9.68
CA GLU A 17 -10.96 -20.27 10.23
C GLU A 17 -12.19 -20.29 11.16
N ASN A 18 -12.54 -19.15 11.76
CA ASN A 18 -13.76 -18.96 12.55
C ASN A 18 -15.05 -18.81 11.73
N GLY A 19 -14.99 -18.96 10.42
CA GLY A 19 -16.11 -18.77 9.48
C GLY A 19 -16.44 -17.29 9.18
N LEU A 20 -15.66 -16.34 9.70
CA LEU A 20 -15.87 -14.92 9.42
C LEU A 20 -15.49 -14.62 7.97
N LYS A 21 -16.48 -14.30 7.13
CA LYS A 21 -16.28 -13.85 5.74
C LYS A 21 -15.81 -12.38 5.76
N VAL A 22 -14.58 -12.14 5.31
CA VAL A 22 -13.92 -10.82 5.37
C VAL A 22 -13.90 -10.14 4.01
N LEU A 23 -13.83 -10.91 2.91
CA LEU A 23 -14.00 -10.40 1.54
C LEU A 23 -15.11 -11.22 0.86
N ASN A 24 -15.99 -10.50 0.18
CA ASN A 24 -17.15 -11.09 -0.48
C ASN A 24 -17.28 -10.54 -1.90
N ASP A 25 -16.93 -11.36 -2.88
CA ASP A 25 -17.08 -11.07 -4.31
C ASP A 25 -16.38 -9.78 -4.76
N ILE A 26 -15.16 -9.54 -4.29
CA ILE A 26 -14.40 -8.33 -4.65
C ILE A 26 -13.87 -8.46 -6.08
N THR A 27 -14.38 -7.62 -6.95
CA THR A 27 -13.85 -7.40 -8.30
C THR A 27 -13.21 -6.03 -8.37
N PHE A 28 -11.95 -5.96 -8.83
CA PHE A 28 -11.14 -4.75 -8.82
C PHE A 28 -10.15 -4.76 -9.98
N SER A 29 -9.84 -3.62 -10.54
CA SER A 29 -8.75 -3.44 -11.51
C SER A 29 -7.88 -2.25 -11.14
N LEU A 30 -6.61 -2.30 -11.52
CA LEU A 30 -5.63 -1.23 -11.30
C LEU A 30 -4.89 -0.97 -12.60
N LYS A 31 -4.87 0.28 -13.02
CA LYS A 31 -4.16 0.72 -14.22
C LYS A 31 -2.73 1.13 -13.87
N LYS A 32 -1.82 0.99 -14.83
CA LYS A 32 -0.45 1.46 -14.66
C LYS A 32 -0.40 2.97 -14.45
N GLY A 33 0.32 3.41 -13.40
CA GLY A 33 0.43 4.82 -12.99
C GLY A 33 -0.77 5.33 -12.18
N GLU A 34 -1.80 4.50 -11.95
CA GLU A 34 -2.98 4.87 -11.18
C GLU A 34 -2.72 4.76 -9.67
N VAL A 35 -3.24 5.71 -8.92
CA VAL A 35 -3.29 5.69 -7.46
C VAL A 35 -4.73 5.43 -7.00
N VAL A 36 -4.99 4.24 -6.47
CA VAL A 36 -6.28 3.88 -5.87
C VAL A 36 -6.18 3.97 -4.36
N VAL A 37 -7.07 4.74 -3.74
CA VAL A 37 -7.17 4.81 -2.29
C VAL A 37 -8.39 4.02 -1.81
N ILE A 38 -8.16 3.11 -0.86
CA ILE A 38 -9.20 2.29 -0.24
C ILE A 38 -9.51 2.87 1.14
N ILE A 39 -10.77 3.24 1.35
CA ILE A 39 -11.27 3.76 2.63
C ILE A 39 -12.45 2.93 3.12
N GLY A 40 -12.79 3.09 4.40
CA GLY A 40 -13.91 2.39 5.03
C GLY A 40 -13.69 2.15 6.52
N PRO A 41 -14.71 1.66 7.24
CA PRO A 41 -14.64 1.38 8.67
C PRO A 41 -13.50 0.41 9.04
N SER A 42 -13.04 0.48 10.29
CA SER A 42 -12.09 -0.50 10.81
C SER A 42 -12.69 -1.91 10.77
N GLY A 43 -11.90 -2.91 10.40
CA GLY A 43 -12.33 -4.30 10.32
C GLY A 43 -13.17 -4.67 9.09
N CYS A 44 -13.43 -3.76 8.14
CA CYS A 44 -14.24 -4.06 6.93
C CYS A 44 -13.49 -4.86 5.85
N GLY A 45 -12.22 -5.23 6.05
CA GLY A 45 -11.46 -6.09 5.12
C GLY A 45 -10.40 -5.39 4.28
N LYS A 46 -10.16 -4.08 4.41
CA LYS A 46 -9.20 -3.30 3.60
C LYS A 46 -7.79 -3.90 3.58
N SER A 47 -7.19 -4.08 4.76
CA SER A 47 -5.84 -4.65 4.90
C SER A 47 -5.78 -6.10 4.42
N THR A 48 -6.84 -6.89 4.64
CA THR A 48 -6.95 -8.26 4.12
C THR A 48 -6.96 -8.25 2.59
N PHE A 49 -7.76 -7.36 1.98
CA PHE A 49 -7.79 -7.21 0.53
C PHE A 49 -6.41 -6.83 -0.01
N LEU A 50 -5.75 -5.82 0.60
CA LEU A 50 -4.42 -5.41 0.20
C LEU A 50 -3.40 -6.57 0.24
N ARG A 51 -3.44 -7.38 1.30
CA ARG A 51 -2.58 -8.57 1.45
C ARG A 51 -2.93 -9.70 0.47
N CYS A 52 -4.17 -9.79 0.03
CA CYS A 52 -4.53 -10.73 -1.03
C CYS A 52 -3.91 -10.32 -2.37
N LEU A 53 -3.80 -9.02 -2.70
CA LEU A 53 -3.27 -8.53 -3.97
C LEU A 53 -1.82 -8.99 -4.24
N ASN A 54 -1.00 -9.16 -3.20
CA ASN A 54 0.35 -9.71 -3.32
C ASN A 54 0.47 -11.16 -2.79
N MET A 55 -0.66 -11.85 -2.60
CA MET A 55 -0.74 -13.23 -2.14
C MET A 55 -0.10 -13.49 -0.77
N LEU A 56 0.05 -12.48 0.09
CA LEU A 56 0.42 -12.68 1.50
C LEU A 56 -0.70 -13.40 2.25
N GLU A 57 -1.96 -13.00 1.98
CA GLU A 57 -3.13 -13.76 2.41
C GLU A 57 -3.67 -14.60 1.27
N PRO A 58 -3.94 -15.90 1.49
CA PRO A 58 -4.58 -16.75 0.49
C PRO A 58 -6.04 -16.35 0.32
N VAL A 59 -6.51 -16.35 -0.92
CA VAL A 59 -7.93 -16.24 -1.25
C VAL A 59 -8.60 -17.62 -1.21
N ASP A 60 -9.89 -17.66 -0.85
CA ASP A 60 -10.67 -18.91 -0.83
C ASP A 60 -11.20 -19.24 -2.24
N SER A 61 -11.59 -18.21 -2.98
CA SER A 61 -12.03 -18.33 -4.38
C SER A 61 -11.85 -16.98 -5.12
N GLY A 62 -12.07 -17.03 -6.43
CA GLY A 62 -11.79 -15.91 -7.33
C GLY A 62 -10.40 -15.98 -7.94
N THR A 63 -10.06 -14.98 -8.74
CA THR A 63 -8.78 -14.95 -9.45
C THR A 63 -8.06 -13.61 -9.22
N ILE A 64 -6.72 -13.66 -9.20
CA ILE A 64 -5.85 -12.50 -9.24
C ILE A 64 -5.01 -12.61 -10.52
N ARG A 65 -5.05 -11.57 -11.33
CA ARG A 65 -4.28 -11.47 -12.57
C ARG A 65 -3.31 -10.29 -12.46
N PHE A 66 -2.05 -10.57 -12.67
CA PHE A 66 -1.01 -9.54 -12.81
C PHE A 66 -0.56 -9.51 -14.27
N LYS A 67 -0.82 -8.39 -14.95
CA LYS A 67 -0.70 -8.27 -16.41
C LYS A 67 -1.52 -9.41 -17.07
N ASP A 68 -0.90 -10.15 -17.98
CA ASP A 68 -1.58 -11.22 -18.72
C ASP A 68 -1.59 -12.58 -17.99
N ARG A 69 -1.05 -12.67 -16.76
CA ARG A 69 -0.91 -13.94 -16.02
C ARG A 69 -1.88 -14.03 -14.86
N VAL A 70 -2.63 -15.12 -14.79
CA VAL A 70 -3.35 -15.51 -13.56
C VAL A 70 -2.32 -16.05 -12.58
N ILE A 71 -2.36 -15.52 -11.36
CA ILE A 71 -1.43 -15.92 -10.29
C ILE A 71 -1.98 -17.14 -9.58
N ASP A 72 -1.22 -18.22 -9.63
CA ASP A 72 -1.50 -19.45 -8.89
C ASP A 72 -0.55 -19.56 -7.69
N ARG A 73 -1.15 -19.72 -6.49
CA ARG A 73 -0.40 -19.88 -5.25
C ARG A 73 0.48 -21.13 -5.21
N ALA A 74 0.10 -22.18 -5.91
CA ALA A 74 0.85 -23.44 -5.95
C ALA A 74 2.16 -23.34 -6.74
N ASN A 75 2.34 -22.29 -7.54
CA ASN A 75 3.47 -22.08 -8.40
C ASN A 75 4.50 -21.10 -7.79
N LYS A 76 5.72 -21.13 -8.33
CA LYS A 76 6.80 -20.16 -8.00
C LYS A 76 6.44 -18.70 -8.34
N ASP A 77 5.35 -18.50 -9.08
CA ASP A 77 4.84 -17.20 -9.53
C ASP A 77 4.63 -16.20 -8.38
N VAL A 78 4.27 -16.68 -7.18
CA VAL A 78 4.07 -15.83 -6.00
C VAL A 78 5.36 -15.11 -5.58
N TYR A 79 6.52 -15.76 -5.69
CA TYR A 79 7.81 -15.13 -5.35
C TYR A 79 8.20 -14.05 -6.37
N GLU A 80 7.91 -14.27 -7.65
CA GLU A 80 8.12 -13.28 -8.70
C GLU A 80 7.16 -12.11 -8.53
N LEU A 81 5.88 -12.40 -8.25
CA LEU A 81 4.87 -11.38 -7.99
C LEU A 81 5.28 -10.46 -6.85
N ARG A 82 5.74 -11.00 -5.72
CA ARG A 82 6.16 -10.22 -4.55
C ARG A 82 7.38 -9.33 -4.78
N GLN A 83 8.16 -9.60 -5.81
CA GLN A 83 9.24 -8.69 -6.24
C GLN A 83 8.68 -7.51 -7.06
N LYS A 84 7.53 -7.70 -7.72
CA LYS A 84 6.87 -6.70 -8.56
C LYS A 84 5.80 -5.89 -7.82
N ILE A 85 5.25 -6.45 -6.76
CA ILE A 85 4.25 -5.79 -5.90
C ILE A 85 4.86 -5.63 -4.51
N GLY A 86 5.45 -4.45 -4.27
CA GLY A 86 5.98 -4.07 -2.97
C GLY A 86 4.87 -3.79 -1.96
N MET A 87 5.13 -4.03 -0.69
CA MET A 87 4.19 -3.70 0.38
C MET A 87 4.88 -3.03 1.55
N VAL A 88 4.24 -1.99 2.08
CA VAL A 88 4.64 -1.29 3.30
C VAL A 88 3.53 -1.44 4.32
N PHE A 89 3.89 -1.92 5.50
CA PHE A 89 2.97 -2.24 6.59
C PHE A 89 2.89 -1.11 7.62
N GLN A 90 1.81 -1.08 8.38
CA GLN A 90 1.62 -0.20 9.53
C GLN A 90 2.72 -0.38 10.59
N SER A 91 3.21 -1.61 10.78
CA SER A 91 4.20 -1.99 11.80
C SER A 91 5.67 -1.78 11.39
N TYR A 92 5.94 -1.14 10.26
CA TYR A 92 7.27 -0.91 9.66
C TYR A 92 8.03 -2.19 9.27
N ASP A 93 7.98 -3.24 10.08
CA ASP A 93 8.60 -4.57 9.92
C ASP A 93 10.10 -4.53 9.58
N LEU A 94 10.82 -3.59 10.20
CA LEU A 94 12.28 -3.52 10.09
C LEU A 94 12.93 -4.57 10.98
N PHE A 95 13.98 -5.21 10.47
CA PHE A 95 14.79 -6.16 11.23
C PHE A 95 15.57 -5.44 12.33
N PRO A 96 15.26 -5.64 13.63
CA PRO A 96 15.81 -4.81 14.71
C PRO A 96 17.31 -5.03 14.95
N HIS A 97 17.85 -6.15 14.49
CA HIS A 97 19.25 -6.55 14.62
C HIS A 97 20.13 -6.13 13.43
N LEU A 98 19.56 -5.53 12.39
CA LEU A 98 20.23 -5.00 11.22
C LEU A 98 20.30 -3.49 11.29
N THR A 99 21.34 -2.87 10.73
CA THR A 99 21.39 -1.43 10.48
C THR A 99 20.31 -1.02 9.48
N ILE A 100 20.05 0.27 9.34
CA ILE A 100 19.11 0.79 8.34
C ILE A 100 19.56 0.42 6.95
N LEU A 101 20.84 0.61 6.64
CA LEU A 101 21.39 0.23 5.36
C LEU A 101 21.24 -1.28 5.09
N ASP A 102 21.58 -2.14 6.05
CA ASP A 102 21.44 -3.58 5.88
C ASP A 102 19.98 -4.04 5.74
N ASN A 103 19.03 -3.38 6.41
CA ASN A 103 17.59 -3.60 6.18
C ASN A 103 17.19 -3.34 4.72
N ILE A 104 17.70 -2.27 4.14
CA ILE A 104 17.38 -1.84 2.78
C ILE A 104 18.06 -2.74 1.75
N LEU A 105 19.31 -3.13 1.97
CA LEU A 105 20.09 -3.94 1.03
C LEU A 105 19.68 -5.41 1.01
N LEU A 106 19.04 -5.92 2.06
CA LEU A 106 18.83 -7.35 2.26
C LEU A 106 18.13 -8.02 1.06
N ALA A 107 16.99 -7.50 0.65
CA ALA A 107 16.20 -8.11 -0.41
C ALA A 107 16.83 -7.95 -1.81
N PRO A 108 17.28 -6.77 -2.26
CA PRO A 108 17.95 -6.64 -3.56
C PRO A 108 19.18 -7.55 -3.71
N VAL A 109 20.01 -7.65 -2.68
CA VAL A 109 21.22 -8.47 -2.71
C VAL A 109 20.89 -9.97 -2.64
N LYS A 110 20.00 -10.38 -1.72
CA LYS A 110 19.72 -11.81 -1.49
C LYS A 110 18.78 -12.41 -2.53
N VAL A 111 17.73 -11.67 -2.93
CA VAL A 111 16.67 -12.15 -3.84
C VAL A 111 17.00 -11.85 -5.28
N GLN A 112 17.32 -10.58 -5.61
CA GLN A 112 17.62 -10.17 -6.98
C GLN A 112 19.07 -10.41 -7.39
N LYS A 113 19.94 -10.80 -6.45
CA LYS A 113 21.39 -11.07 -6.68
C LYS A 113 22.16 -9.86 -7.23
N ARG A 114 21.68 -8.65 -6.90
CA ARG A 114 22.35 -7.41 -7.31
C ARG A 114 23.63 -7.18 -6.53
N GLU A 115 24.58 -6.48 -7.15
CA GLU A 115 25.86 -6.16 -6.52
C GLU A 115 25.68 -5.20 -5.35
N ARG A 116 26.24 -5.55 -4.18
CA ARG A 116 26.05 -4.80 -2.93
C ARG A 116 26.48 -3.34 -3.03
N SER A 117 27.56 -3.06 -3.72
CA SER A 117 28.11 -1.70 -3.86
C SER A 117 27.21 -0.80 -4.69
N GLU A 118 26.55 -1.34 -5.73
CA GLU A 118 25.58 -0.60 -6.55
C GLU A 118 24.30 -0.34 -5.76
N VAL A 119 23.77 -1.37 -5.08
CA VAL A 119 22.58 -1.26 -4.25
C VAL A 119 22.78 -0.29 -3.10
N ALA A 120 24.00 -0.21 -2.53
CA ALA A 120 24.31 0.72 -1.45
C ALA A 120 24.22 2.19 -1.92
N LYS A 121 24.75 2.52 -3.08
CA LYS A 121 24.65 3.88 -3.66
C LYS A 121 23.20 4.28 -3.89
N GLU A 122 22.41 3.39 -4.47
CA GLU A 122 20.98 3.64 -4.70
C GLU A 122 20.23 3.83 -3.37
N ALA A 123 20.55 3.01 -2.35
CA ALA A 123 19.97 3.15 -1.03
C ALA A 123 20.29 4.50 -0.38
N GLU A 124 21.53 4.98 -0.51
CA GLU A 124 21.96 6.30 -0.02
C GLU A 124 21.21 7.43 -0.72
N ASP A 125 21.01 7.34 -2.04
CA ASP A 125 20.27 8.34 -2.81
C ASP A 125 18.78 8.36 -2.37
N LEU A 126 18.14 7.21 -2.19
CA LEU A 126 16.77 7.14 -1.69
C LEU A 126 16.65 7.62 -0.24
N LEU A 127 17.59 7.26 0.63
CA LEU A 127 17.61 7.78 2.01
C LEU A 127 17.76 9.30 2.04
N LYS A 128 18.56 9.87 1.15
CA LYS A 128 18.70 11.32 1.01
C LYS A 128 17.37 11.97 0.58
N ARG A 129 16.65 11.39 -0.36
CA ARG A 129 15.32 11.88 -0.80
C ARG A 129 14.31 11.94 0.34
N VAL A 130 14.35 10.97 1.26
CA VAL A 130 13.44 10.94 2.41
C VAL A 130 14.02 11.62 3.66
N GLY A 131 15.12 12.38 3.52
CA GLY A 131 15.73 13.17 4.61
C GLY A 131 16.42 12.33 5.69
N LEU A 132 16.97 11.16 5.34
CA LEU A 132 17.57 10.21 6.28
C LEU A 132 19.02 9.83 5.91
N SER A 133 19.76 10.69 5.20
CA SER A 133 21.13 10.42 4.75
C SER A 133 22.12 10.15 5.88
N ASP A 134 21.88 10.69 7.08
CA ASP A 134 22.71 10.51 8.28
C ASP A 134 22.36 9.24 9.08
N LYS A 135 21.35 8.46 8.64
CA LYS A 135 20.80 7.31 9.38
C LYS A 135 21.22 5.93 8.84
N THR A 136 22.13 5.87 7.89
CA THR A 136 22.54 4.59 7.24
C THR A 136 23.05 3.54 8.23
N ASN A 137 23.86 3.94 9.21
CA ASN A 137 24.55 3.04 10.13
C ASN A 137 23.88 2.88 11.51
N VAL A 138 22.68 3.46 11.69
CA VAL A 138 21.93 3.30 12.96
C VAL A 138 21.01 2.10 12.90
N TYR A 139 20.51 1.67 14.05
CA TYR A 139 19.54 0.57 14.18
C TYR A 139 18.10 1.12 14.28
N PRO A 140 17.08 0.33 13.91
CA PRO A 140 15.67 0.76 13.96
C PRO A 140 15.23 1.37 15.31
N ARG A 141 15.75 0.86 16.44
CA ARG A 141 15.45 1.38 17.79
C ARG A 141 15.86 2.84 18.01
N GLN A 142 16.74 3.37 17.17
CA GLN A 142 17.27 4.75 17.27
C GLN A 142 16.50 5.74 16.39
N LEU A 143 15.45 5.26 15.71
CA LEU A 143 14.61 6.07 14.82
C LEU A 143 13.24 6.34 15.45
N SER A 144 12.67 7.51 15.13
CA SER A 144 11.27 7.82 15.38
C SER A 144 10.33 6.93 14.53
N GLY A 145 9.03 6.90 14.83
CA GLY A 145 8.04 6.17 14.06
C GLY A 145 8.01 6.59 12.59
N GLY A 146 7.96 7.89 12.32
CA GLY A 146 7.97 8.43 10.95
C GLY A 146 9.25 8.13 10.19
N GLN A 147 10.41 8.17 10.88
CA GLN A 147 11.69 7.77 10.27
C GLN A 147 11.69 6.28 9.89
N LYS A 148 11.20 5.40 10.77
CA LYS A 148 11.05 3.96 10.47
C LYS A 148 10.15 3.72 9.28
N GLN A 149 9.05 4.48 9.18
CA GLN A 149 8.11 4.34 8.07
C GLN A 149 8.74 4.76 6.75
N ARG A 150 9.46 5.89 6.73
CA ARG A 150 10.20 6.32 5.53
C ARG A 150 11.27 5.30 5.12
N VAL A 151 11.97 4.68 6.06
CA VAL A 151 12.90 3.57 5.77
C VAL A 151 12.15 2.36 5.19
N ALA A 152 10.98 2.00 5.71
CA ALA A 152 10.18 0.90 5.18
C ALA A 152 9.72 1.16 3.73
N ILE A 153 9.36 2.41 3.40
CA ILE A 153 9.08 2.82 2.02
C ILE A 153 10.32 2.68 1.14
N VAL A 154 11.47 3.20 1.57
CA VAL A 154 12.75 3.06 0.83
C VAL A 154 13.08 1.59 0.59
N ARG A 155 12.96 0.75 1.63
CA ARG A 155 13.19 -0.71 1.51
C ARG A 155 12.30 -1.37 0.45
N ALA A 156 11.03 -0.97 0.38
CA ALA A 156 10.11 -1.49 -0.64
C ALA A 156 10.50 -1.02 -2.05
N LEU A 157 10.87 0.25 -2.22
CA LEU A 157 11.28 0.85 -3.49
C LEU A 157 12.55 0.21 -4.07
N MET A 158 13.48 -0.22 -3.23
CA MET A 158 14.73 -0.85 -3.65
C MET A 158 14.57 -2.14 -4.47
N MET A 159 13.40 -2.76 -4.38
CA MET A 159 13.04 -3.92 -5.22
C MET A 159 12.56 -3.53 -6.61
N HIS A 160 12.46 -2.24 -6.93
CA HIS A 160 11.89 -1.68 -8.17
C HIS A 160 10.50 -2.27 -8.47
N PRO A 161 9.55 -2.12 -7.53
CA PRO A 161 8.23 -2.67 -7.71
C PRO A 161 7.48 -1.93 -8.82
N GLU A 162 6.60 -2.64 -9.51
CA GLU A 162 5.69 -2.05 -10.49
C GLU A 162 4.40 -1.53 -9.81
N ILE A 163 4.07 -2.06 -8.64
CA ILE A 163 2.96 -1.63 -7.79
C ILE A 163 3.45 -1.52 -6.35
N LEU A 164 3.05 -0.46 -5.64
CA LEU A 164 3.31 -0.28 -4.22
C LEU A 164 2.00 -0.31 -3.44
N LEU A 165 1.90 -1.24 -2.49
CA LEU A 165 0.77 -1.38 -1.58
C LEU A 165 1.12 -0.73 -0.24
N LEU A 166 0.30 0.20 0.25
CA LEU A 166 0.51 0.94 1.49
C LEU A 166 -0.64 0.67 2.46
N ASP A 167 -0.36 -0.04 3.57
CA ASP A 167 -1.37 -0.47 4.55
C ASP A 167 -1.30 0.40 5.82
N GLU A 168 -2.18 1.42 5.91
CA GLU A 168 -2.33 2.33 7.07
C GLU A 168 -1.00 2.87 7.61
N ILE A 169 -0.11 3.32 6.73
CA ILE A 169 1.27 3.69 7.04
C ILE A 169 1.44 4.86 8.00
N THR A 170 0.35 5.53 8.40
CA THR A 170 0.36 6.69 9.31
C THR A 170 -0.30 6.41 10.67
N ALA A 171 -0.98 5.27 10.85
CA ALA A 171 -1.86 5.02 12.00
C ALA A 171 -1.18 5.04 13.38
N ALA A 172 0.16 4.88 13.43
CA ALA A 172 0.93 4.87 14.70
C ALA A 172 1.84 6.11 14.85
N LEU A 173 1.57 7.18 14.09
CA LEU A 173 2.41 8.36 14.03
C LEU A 173 1.71 9.60 14.63
N ASP A 174 2.50 10.51 15.18
CA ASP A 174 2.00 11.84 15.52
C ASP A 174 1.79 12.71 14.28
N PRO A 175 1.02 13.81 14.35
CA PRO A 175 0.62 14.60 13.18
C PRO A 175 1.79 15.17 12.36
N GLU A 176 2.91 15.52 13.01
CA GLU A 176 4.09 16.04 12.32
C GLU A 176 4.73 14.94 11.47
N MET A 177 4.92 13.76 12.05
CA MET A 177 5.46 12.58 11.35
C MET A 177 4.54 12.09 10.24
N VAL A 178 3.21 12.16 10.43
CA VAL A 178 2.21 11.86 9.39
C VAL A 178 2.50 12.68 8.14
N ARG A 179 2.65 14.00 8.29
CA ARG A 179 2.89 14.91 7.16
C ARG A 179 4.16 14.54 6.40
N GLU A 180 5.26 14.23 7.09
CA GLU A 180 6.53 13.85 6.46
C GLU A 180 6.41 12.55 5.64
N VAL A 181 5.70 11.54 6.16
CA VAL A 181 5.50 10.26 5.47
C VAL A 181 4.59 10.44 4.25
N LEU A 182 3.48 11.18 4.40
CA LEU A 182 2.54 11.41 3.31
C LEU A 182 3.14 12.24 2.19
N GLN A 183 4.07 13.17 2.50
CA GLN A 183 4.80 13.94 1.49
C GLN A 183 5.62 13.02 0.57
N VAL A 184 6.29 12.00 1.12
CA VAL A 184 7.03 11.01 0.33
C VAL A 184 6.07 10.26 -0.62
N VAL A 185 4.89 9.85 -0.16
CA VAL A 185 3.91 9.16 -1.00
C VAL A 185 3.36 10.07 -2.10
N LEU A 186 3.10 11.35 -1.81
CA LEU A 186 2.70 12.34 -2.82
C LEU A 186 3.76 12.53 -3.92
N GLU A 187 5.04 12.51 -3.56
CA GLU A 187 6.13 12.59 -4.55
C GLU A 187 6.16 11.35 -5.44
N LEU A 188 6.00 10.16 -4.88
CA LEU A 188 5.90 8.92 -5.65
C LEU A 188 4.70 8.91 -6.61
N ALA A 189 3.55 9.42 -6.18
CA ALA A 189 2.37 9.58 -7.03
C ALA A 189 2.65 10.50 -8.22
N ARG A 190 3.28 11.65 -7.98
CA ARG A 190 3.66 12.61 -9.05
C ARG A 190 4.67 12.03 -10.04
N GLU A 191 5.52 11.09 -9.59
CA GLU A 191 6.46 10.35 -10.44
C GLU A 191 5.78 9.22 -11.25
N GLY A 192 4.48 9.00 -11.08
CA GLY A 192 3.70 8.00 -11.79
C GLY A 192 3.80 6.59 -11.21
N MET A 193 4.15 6.44 -9.91
CA MET A 193 4.14 5.16 -9.24
C MET A 193 2.71 4.63 -9.15
N THR A 194 2.50 3.39 -9.58
CA THR A 194 1.22 2.69 -9.41
C THR A 194 1.03 2.29 -7.96
N MET A 195 -0.05 2.72 -7.30
CA MET A 195 -0.23 2.48 -5.87
C MET A 195 -1.66 2.06 -5.51
N VAL A 196 -1.76 1.21 -4.48
CA VAL A 196 -3.00 0.98 -3.74
C VAL A 196 -2.75 1.34 -2.28
N ILE A 197 -3.51 2.28 -1.75
CA ILE A 197 -3.28 2.89 -0.45
C ILE A 197 -4.50 2.67 0.44
N VAL A 198 -4.31 2.07 1.61
CA VAL A 198 -5.31 2.06 2.70
C VAL A 198 -4.95 3.16 3.67
N THR A 199 -5.87 4.08 3.92
CA THR A 199 -5.65 5.21 4.84
C THR A 199 -6.93 5.68 5.51
N HIS A 200 -6.77 6.35 6.65
CA HIS A 200 -7.82 7.12 7.35
C HIS A 200 -7.64 8.64 7.18
N GLU A 201 -6.62 9.07 6.44
CA GLU A 201 -6.32 10.49 6.18
C GLU A 201 -7.13 10.99 4.98
N MET A 202 -8.34 11.52 5.23
CA MET A 202 -9.30 11.86 4.16
C MET A 202 -8.80 12.98 3.23
N GLU A 203 -8.15 14.02 3.78
CA GLU A 203 -7.59 15.10 2.98
C GLU A 203 -6.42 14.61 2.10
N PHE A 204 -5.61 13.70 2.61
CA PHE A 204 -4.57 13.06 1.82
C PHE A 204 -5.17 12.17 0.72
N ALA A 205 -6.18 11.36 1.05
CA ALA A 205 -6.90 10.53 0.07
C ALA A 205 -7.44 11.37 -1.08
N ARG A 206 -8.08 12.51 -0.76
CA ARG A 206 -8.59 13.47 -1.76
C ARG A 206 -7.48 14.04 -2.65
N ALA A 207 -6.30 14.29 -2.09
CA ALA A 207 -5.20 14.94 -2.80
C ALA A 207 -4.36 14.00 -3.67
N VAL A 208 -4.31 12.69 -3.32
CA VAL A 208 -3.40 11.74 -3.97
C VAL A 208 -4.10 10.77 -4.92
N ALA A 209 -5.38 10.47 -4.67
CA ALA A 209 -6.09 9.44 -5.41
C ALA A 209 -6.48 9.88 -6.83
N ASP A 210 -6.34 8.98 -7.78
CA ASP A 210 -7.06 9.04 -9.06
C ASP A 210 -8.46 8.43 -8.91
N ARG A 211 -8.60 7.45 -8.00
CA ARG A 211 -9.85 6.74 -7.73
C ARG A 211 -9.92 6.34 -6.26
N VAL A 212 -11.11 6.48 -5.68
CA VAL A 212 -11.43 6.08 -4.31
C VAL A 212 -12.31 4.84 -4.35
N LEU A 213 -11.98 3.87 -3.51
CA LEU A 213 -12.73 2.64 -3.30
C LEU A 213 -13.26 2.63 -1.86
N PHE A 214 -14.56 2.72 -1.67
CA PHE A 214 -15.17 2.62 -0.36
C PHE A 214 -15.60 1.20 -0.06
N MET A 215 -14.99 0.59 0.95
CA MET A 215 -15.30 -0.76 1.40
C MET A 215 -16.07 -0.74 2.72
N ASP A 216 -17.09 -1.59 2.81
CA ASP A 216 -17.78 -1.89 4.08
C ASP A 216 -18.25 -3.35 4.07
N GLN A 217 -18.18 -4.02 5.23
CA GLN A 217 -18.63 -5.40 5.43
C GLN A 217 -18.09 -6.40 4.37
N GLY A 218 -16.85 -6.19 3.94
CA GLY A 218 -16.17 -7.08 3.00
C GLY A 218 -16.57 -6.91 1.54
N VAL A 219 -17.32 -5.89 1.18
CA VAL A 219 -17.71 -5.56 -0.20
C VAL A 219 -17.26 -4.16 -0.60
N VAL A 220 -17.10 -3.91 -1.89
CA VAL A 220 -16.98 -2.57 -2.45
C VAL A 220 -18.38 -1.98 -2.54
N VAL A 221 -18.63 -0.93 -1.76
CA VAL A 221 -19.95 -0.26 -1.67
C VAL A 221 -20.08 0.85 -2.70
N GLU A 222 -18.97 1.59 -2.90
CA GLU A 222 -18.94 2.70 -3.84
C GLU A 222 -17.53 2.91 -4.38
N GLU A 223 -17.43 3.33 -5.61
CA GLU A 223 -16.19 3.61 -6.32
C GLU A 223 -16.40 4.84 -7.20
N GLY A 224 -15.42 5.74 -7.22
CA GLY A 224 -15.49 6.94 -8.05
C GLY A 224 -14.22 7.77 -7.99
N SER A 225 -14.21 8.89 -8.72
CA SER A 225 -13.15 9.89 -8.57
C SER A 225 -13.19 10.52 -7.17
N PRO A 226 -12.08 11.08 -6.67
CA PRO A 226 -12.08 11.79 -5.39
C PRO A 226 -13.14 12.90 -5.32
N GLU A 227 -13.31 13.64 -6.42
CA GLU A 227 -14.29 14.71 -6.48
C GLU A 227 -15.72 14.19 -6.32
N GLU A 228 -16.08 13.13 -7.03
CA GLU A 228 -17.39 12.49 -6.93
C GLU A 228 -17.61 11.91 -5.54
N PHE A 229 -16.67 11.12 -5.05
CA PHE A 229 -16.83 10.44 -3.77
C PHE A 229 -16.94 11.39 -2.58
N PHE A 230 -16.05 12.39 -2.48
CA PHE A 230 -16.03 13.28 -1.32
C PHE A 230 -17.05 14.40 -1.37
N ASN A 231 -17.49 14.85 -2.57
CA ASN A 231 -18.42 15.96 -2.69
C ASN A 231 -19.86 15.51 -2.96
N SER A 232 -20.05 14.34 -3.59
CA SER A 232 -21.35 13.86 -4.04
C SER A 232 -21.49 12.34 -3.91
N PRO A 233 -21.23 11.75 -2.72
CA PRO A 233 -21.33 10.31 -2.52
C PRO A 233 -22.73 9.80 -2.90
N GLN A 234 -22.78 8.69 -3.62
CA GLN A 234 -24.03 8.17 -4.17
C GLN A 234 -24.79 7.29 -3.18
N THR A 235 -24.05 6.48 -2.40
CA THR A 235 -24.66 5.56 -1.46
C THR A 235 -24.91 6.21 -0.09
N GLU A 236 -26.03 5.86 0.55
CA GLU A 236 -26.32 6.32 1.91
C GLU A 236 -25.23 5.91 2.91
N ARG A 237 -24.60 4.76 2.67
CA ARG A 237 -23.54 4.26 3.54
C ARG A 237 -22.25 5.10 3.44
N ALA A 238 -21.87 5.53 2.22
CA ALA A 238 -20.75 6.44 2.02
C ALA A 238 -21.02 7.82 2.66
N LYS A 239 -22.25 8.37 2.50
CA LYS A 239 -22.66 9.61 3.16
C LYS A 239 -22.53 9.53 4.69
N GLN A 240 -23.05 8.46 5.29
CA GLN A 240 -22.92 8.22 6.72
C GLN A 240 -21.47 8.13 7.18
N PHE A 241 -20.62 7.44 6.40
CA PHE A 241 -19.20 7.30 6.71
C PHE A 241 -18.49 8.66 6.65
N LEU A 242 -18.69 9.44 5.59
CA LEU A 242 -18.06 10.76 5.45
C LEU A 242 -18.52 11.76 6.50
N ASN A 243 -19.79 11.72 6.90
CA ASN A 243 -20.32 12.59 7.95
C ASN A 243 -19.63 12.38 9.32
N MET A 244 -19.02 11.22 9.57
CA MET A 244 -18.24 11.00 10.82
C MET A 244 -16.96 11.85 10.88
N PHE A 245 -16.48 12.36 9.75
CA PHE A 245 -15.28 13.21 9.67
C PHE A 245 -15.62 14.71 9.60
N HIS A 246 -16.91 15.06 9.40
CA HIS A 246 -17.37 16.44 9.47
C HIS A 246 -17.85 16.75 10.89
N TYR A 247 -17.01 17.39 11.69
CA TYR A 247 -17.45 17.98 12.95
C TYR A 247 -18.18 19.29 12.64
N GLU A 248 -19.49 19.34 12.85
CA GLU A 248 -20.21 20.63 12.88
C GLU A 248 -19.67 21.42 14.08
N ALA A 249 -19.02 22.56 13.78
CA ALA A 249 -18.70 23.54 14.81
C ALA A 249 -20.05 24.07 15.36
N ARG A 250 -20.33 23.82 16.65
CA ARG A 250 -21.47 24.39 17.36
C ARG A 250 -21.29 25.87 17.57
#